data_2630b75f708fd850b62298db84e2e4f4
#
_entry.id   2630b75f708fd850b62298db84e2e4f4
#
_cell.length_a   1.000
_cell.length_b   1.000
_cell.length_c   1.000
_cell.angle_alpha   90.00
_cell.angle_beta   90.00
_cell.angle_gamma   90.00
#
_symmetry.space_group_name_H-M   'P 1'
#
loop_
_entity.id
_entity.type
_entity.pdbx_description
1 polymer ?
#
loop_
_entity_poly.entity_id
_entity_poly.type
_entity_poly.pdbx_seq_one_letter_code
_entity_poly.pdbx_strand_id
1 'polypeptide(L)'
;NEEGGLRCVYHGWKFSVTGEVLDMPSEPSESPMRCNPNVRAKAYSVHEAGGIVWAYLGPVESIPPLPQMEFMGLPAANVYASKCLMKCNYQQALEGSIDTAHLTFLHRSIGPMEKDVFGVGELQEFGDADGAPRFFCEDTEYGMRISARREGSPDAYYWRITQWLMPTSVLVPTGDDLVCRANLFIPIDDENCWWYRVRYHAGRPLSSEELAEYRHGT
;
A
#
# COMPACT_ATOMS: atom_id res chain seq x y z
N ASN A 1 -20.21 16.65 -3.16
CA ASN A 1 -21.18 15.61 -2.88
C ASN A 1 -22.53 16.25 -2.51
N GLU A 2 -23.61 15.84 -3.14
CA GLU A 2 -24.94 16.36 -2.95
C GLU A 2 -25.96 15.22 -3.15
N GLU A 3 -26.70 14.85 -2.10
CA GLU A 3 -27.82 13.88 -2.12
C GLU A 3 -27.73 12.77 -3.21
N GLY A 4 -26.83 11.81 -3.01
CA GLY A 4 -26.69 10.66 -3.91
C GLY A 4 -25.95 10.92 -5.22
N GLY A 5 -25.25 12.04 -5.36
CA GLY A 5 -24.47 12.35 -6.57
C GLY A 5 -23.36 13.37 -6.36
N LEU A 6 -22.68 13.67 -7.44
CA LEU A 6 -21.65 14.72 -7.52
C LEU A 6 -22.13 15.81 -8.45
N ARG A 7 -22.13 17.07 -7.98
CA ARG A 7 -22.43 18.23 -8.81
C ARG A 7 -21.14 18.83 -9.36
N CYS A 8 -21.08 18.96 -10.67
CA CYS A 8 -19.99 19.64 -11.36
C CYS A 8 -20.06 21.14 -11.09
N VAL A 9 -18.97 21.75 -10.64
CA VAL A 9 -18.93 23.20 -10.34
C VAL A 9 -18.90 24.10 -11.59
N TYR A 10 -18.67 23.52 -12.76
CA TYR A 10 -18.55 24.29 -14.01
C TYR A 10 -19.91 24.75 -14.54
N HIS A 11 -20.86 23.82 -14.78
CA HIS A 11 -22.21 24.13 -15.26
C HIS A 11 -23.35 23.63 -14.38
N GLY A 12 -23.04 23.12 -13.19
CA GLY A 12 -24.02 22.65 -12.24
C GLY A 12 -24.63 21.28 -12.53
N TRP A 13 -24.15 20.55 -13.55
CA TRP A 13 -24.68 19.23 -13.84
C TRP A 13 -24.40 18.27 -12.69
N LYS A 14 -25.41 17.49 -12.32
CA LYS A 14 -25.30 16.50 -11.23
C LYS A 14 -25.32 15.09 -11.83
N PHE A 15 -24.37 14.28 -11.40
CA PHE A 15 -24.24 12.90 -11.83
C PHE A 15 -24.41 11.94 -10.65
N SER A 16 -25.06 10.81 -10.86
CA SER A 16 -25.13 9.71 -9.92
C SER A 16 -23.77 9.01 -9.79
N VAL A 17 -23.65 8.11 -8.83
CA VAL A 17 -22.47 7.24 -8.66
C VAL A 17 -22.27 6.27 -9.83
N THR A 18 -23.31 6.01 -10.64
CA THR A 18 -23.24 5.21 -11.86
C THR A 18 -22.98 6.04 -13.12
N GLY A 19 -22.84 7.36 -12.97
CA GLY A 19 -22.57 8.30 -14.07
C GLY A 19 -23.82 8.81 -14.79
N GLU A 20 -25.02 8.46 -14.36
CA GLU A 20 -26.27 8.98 -14.92
C GLU A 20 -26.44 10.44 -14.55
N VAL A 21 -26.97 11.24 -15.48
CA VAL A 21 -27.28 12.63 -15.18
C VAL A 21 -28.57 12.71 -14.36
N LEU A 22 -28.46 13.33 -13.20
CA LEU A 22 -29.60 13.54 -12.27
C LEU A 22 -30.22 14.95 -12.43
N ASP A 23 -29.39 15.94 -12.83
CA ASP A 23 -29.83 17.31 -12.98
C ASP A 23 -28.94 18.06 -13.98
N MET A 24 -29.55 18.93 -14.79
CA MET A 24 -28.89 19.77 -15.80
C MET A 24 -29.42 21.21 -15.72
N PRO A 25 -29.05 22.01 -14.69
CA PRO A 25 -29.62 23.34 -14.50
C PRO A 25 -29.27 24.34 -15.61
N SER A 26 -28.18 24.11 -16.32
CA SER A 26 -27.76 24.96 -17.46
C SER A 26 -28.42 24.59 -18.80
N GLU A 27 -29.22 23.51 -18.86
CA GLU A 27 -29.94 23.08 -20.04
C GLU A 27 -31.41 23.52 -19.98
N PRO A 28 -31.98 24.07 -21.10
CA PRO A 28 -33.40 24.33 -21.17
C PRO A 28 -34.24 23.07 -20.87
N SER A 29 -35.47 23.29 -20.39
CA SER A 29 -36.38 22.16 -20.05
C SER A 29 -36.69 21.28 -21.25
N GLU A 30 -36.72 21.88 -22.45
CA GLU A 30 -37.04 21.21 -23.71
C GLU A 30 -35.80 20.60 -24.40
N SER A 31 -34.63 20.74 -23.82
CA SER A 31 -33.39 20.20 -24.38
C SER A 31 -33.45 18.70 -24.59
N PRO A 32 -33.19 18.17 -25.78
CA PRO A 32 -33.15 16.72 -26.02
C PRO A 32 -32.02 16.06 -25.27
N MET A 33 -31.06 16.81 -24.77
CA MET A 33 -29.94 16.28 -23.93
C MET A 33 -30.46 15.76 -22.61
N ARG A 34 -31.52 16.34 -22.04
CA ARG A 34 -32.09 15.88 -20.74
C ARG A 34 -32.63 14.45 -20.76
N CYS A 35 -33.07 13.99 -21.93
CA CYS A 35 -33.63 12.65 -22.10
C CYS A 35 -32.70 11.71 -22.86
N ASN A 36 -31.48 12.15 -23.18
CA ASN A 36 -30.55 11.33 -23.95
C ASN A 36 -29.75 10.37 -23.01
N PRO A 37 -29.98 9.05 -23.07
CA PRO A 37 -29.31 8.08 -22.21
C PRO A 37 -27.79 7.98 -22.46
N ASN A 38 -27.32 8.50 -23.60
CA ASN A 38 -25.89 8.52 -23.94
C ASN A 38 -25.14 9.69 -23.26
N VAL A 39 -25.86 10.65 -22.71
CA VAL A 39 -25.26 11.74 -21.93
C VAL A 39 -25.02 11.26 -20.52
N ARG A 40 -23.79 10.79 -20.27
CA ARG A 40 -23.37 10.17 -19.00
C ARG A 40 -21.95 10.58 -18.66
N ALA A 41 -21.66 10.66 -17.37
CA ALA A 41 -20.27 10.63 -16.90
C ALA A 41 -19.74 9.19 -16.89
N LYS A 42 -18.47 9.01 -17.19
CA LYS A 42 -17.82 7.71 -17.04
C LYS A 42 -17.64 7.41 -15.55
N ALA A 43 -18.24 6.31 -15.10
CA ALA A 43 -18.11 5.81 -13.75
C ALA A 43 -17.25 4.54 -13.71
N TYR A 44 -16.56 4.33 -12.61
CA TYR A 44 -15.72 3.17 -12.38
C TYR A 44 -16.16 2.44 -11.11
N SER A 45 -15.98 1.13 -11.09
CA SER A 45 -16.19 0.36 -9.86
C SER A 45 -15.11 0.70 -8.86
N VAL A 46 -15.52 1.07 -7.65
CA VAL A 46 -14.62 1.38 -6.55
C VAL A 46 -14.92 0.52 -5.32
N HIS A 47 -13.89 0.23 -4.55
CA HIS A 47 -13.99 -0.52 -3.30
C HIS A 47 -13.06 0.11 -2.25
N GLU A 48 -13.52 0.21 -1.02
CA GLU A 48 -12.69 0.67 0.09
C GLU A 48 -12.26 -0.52 0.94
N ALA A 49 -10.94 -0.72 1.07
CA ALA A 49 -10.38 -1.78 1.88
C ALA A 49 -8.98 -1.39 2.39
N GLY A 50 -8.69 -1.67 3.66
CA GLY A 50 -7.39 -1.37 4.28
C GLY A 50 -7.05 0.12 4.31
N GLY A 51 -8.04 1.01 4.37
CA GLY A 51 -7.86 2.46 4.35
C GLY A 51 -7.44 3.03 2.98
N ILE A 52 -7.60 2.26 1.92
CA ILE A 52 -7.29 2.64 0.53
C ILE A 52 -8.54 2.48 -0.32
N VAL A 53 -8.77 3.44 -1.22
CA VAL A 53 -9.80 3.35 -2.25
C VAL A 53 -9.19 2.68 -3.49
N TRP A 54 -9.74 1.53 -3.85
CA TRP A 54 -9.36 0.74 -5.02
C TRP A 54 -10.34 1.02 -6.14
N ALA A 55 -9.84 1.35 -7.33
CA ALA A 55 -10.67 1.61 -8.50
C ALA A 55 -10.24 0.70 -9.65
N TYR A 56 -11.24 0.05 -10.28
CA TYR A 56 -11.01 -0.71 -11.51
C TYR A 56 -11.34 0.17 -12.72
N LEU A 57 -10.34 0.44 -13.54
CA LEU A 57 -10.47 1.35 -14.69
C LEU A 57 -10.75 0.62 -16.03
N GLY A 58 -10.97 -0.69 -15.98
CA GLY A 58 -11.30 -1.51 -17.15
C GLY A 58 -12.79 -1.65 -17.41
N PRO A 59 -13.18 -2.52 -18.37
CA PRO A 59 -14.57 -2.82 -18.69
C PRO A 59 -15.30 -3.49 -17.52
N VAL A 60 -16.55 -3.10 -17.29
CA VAL A 60 -17.36 -3.60 -16.15
C VAL A 60 -17.55 -5.12 -16.18
N GLU A 61 -17.65 -5.69 -17.39
CA GLU A 61 -17.78 -7.13 -17.61
C GLU A 61 -16.52 -7.94 -17.26
N SER A 62 -15.40 -7.26 -17.05
CA SER A 62 -14.10 -7.88 -16.77
C SER A 62 -13.54 -7.50 -15.40
N ILE A 63 -14.38 -7.04 -14.48
CA ILE A 63 -13.94 -6.66 -13.12
C ILE A 63 -13.34 -7.89 -12.42
N PRO A 64 -12.03 -7.89 -12.10
CA PRO A 64 -11.43 -8.98 -11.32
C PRO A 64 -11.86 -8.90 -9.85
N PRO A 65 -11.77 -10.00 -9.11
CA PRO A 65 -11.92 -9.94 -7.67
C PRO A 65 -10.87 -8.99 -7.06
N LEU A 66 -11.24 -8.28 -6.00
CA LEU A 66 -10.29 -7.45 -5.25
C LEU A 66 -9.16 -8.32 -4.70
N PRO A 67 -7.89 -7.91 -4.81
CA PRO A 67 -6.80 -8.62 -4.17
C PRO A 67 -7.06 -8.86 -2.69
N GLN A 68 -6.77 -10.06 -2.19
CA GLN A 68 -6.99 -10.42 -0.79
C GLN A 68 -5.68 -10.30 -0.01
N MET A 69 -5.28 -9.08 0.32
CA MET A 69 -4.18 -8.85 1.25
C MET A 69 -4.72 -8.85 2.69
N GLU A 70 -3.96 -9.40 3.63
CA GLU A 70 -4.38 -9.57 5.02
C GLU A 70 -4.97 -8.29 5.63
N PHE A 71 -4.31 -7.15 5.45
CA PHE A 71 -4.75 -5.87 6.00
C PHE A 71 -6.10 -5.36 5.46
N MET A 72 -6.54 -5.85 4.30
CA MET A 72 -7.81 -5.44 3.69
C MET A 72 -9.04 -6.00 4.43
N GLY A 73 -8.88 -7.13 5.12
CA GLY A 73 -9.95 -7.77 5.90
C GLY A 73 -9.98 -7.35 7.37
N LEU A 74 -9.05 -6.52 7.83
CA LEU A 74 -8.94 -6.14 9.22
C LEU A 74 -9.88 -4.96 9.58
N PRO A 75 -10.27 -4.84 10.87
CA PRO A 75 -10.96 -3.65 11.36
C PRO A 75 -10.16 -2.37 11.10
N ALA A 76 -10.84 -1.26 10.81
CA ALA A 76 -10.17 0.02 10.51
C ALA A 76 -9.20 0.51 11.61
N ALA A 77 -9.47 0.18 12.87
CA ALA A 77 -8.60 0.53 13.99
C ALA A 77 -7.26 -0.25 13.99
N ASN A 78 -7.18 -1.34 13.25
CA ASN A 78 -6.00 -2.19 13.16
C ASN A 78 -5.06 -1.79 12.01
N VAL A 79 -5.47 -0.84 11.16
CA VAL A 79 -4.76 -0.51 9.92
C VAL A 79 -4.54 1.00 9.83
N TYR A 80 -3.35 1.38 9.41
CA TYR A 80 -3.03 2.76 9.03
C TYR A 80 -2.38 2.77 7.65
N ALA A 81 -2.97 3.49 6.71
CA ALA A 81 -2.44 3.67 5.37
C ALA A 81 -2.03 5.12 5.14
N SER A 82 -0.84 5.31 4.60
CA SER A 82 -0.34 6.62 4.16
C SER A 82 0.31 6.49 2.79
N LYS A 83 0.49 7.61 2.09
CA LYS A 83 1.20 7.62 0.81
C LYS A 83 2.13 8.81 0.68
N CYS A 84 3.22 8.63 -0.04
CA CYS A 84 4.11 9.71 -0.46
C CYS A 84 4.54 9.53 -1.91
N LEU A 85 4.88 10.64 -2.55
CA LEU A 85 5.44 10.64 -3.90
C LEU A 85 6.92 10.28 -3.82
N MET A 86 7.35 9.30 -4.61
CA MET A 86 8.75 9.00 -4.84
C MET A 86 9.14 9.42 -6.26
N LYS A 87 10.24 10.15 -6.37
CA LYS A 87 10.82 10.58 -7.67
C LYS A 87 11.81 9.52 -8.16
N CYS A 88 11.29 8.34 -8.45
CA CYS A 88 12.03 7.23 -9.05
C CYS A 88 11.06 6.27 -9.72
N ASN A 89 11.58 5.43 -10.59
CA ASN A 89 10.82 4.31 -11.15
C ASN A 89 10.36 3.37 -10.03
N TYR A 90 9.11 2.89 -10.12
CA TYR A 90 8.52 2.03 -9.09
C TYR A 90 9.32 0.73 -8.86
N GLN A 91 9.93 0.19 -9.91
CA GLN A 91 10.70 -1.05 -9.83
C GLN A 91 11.98 -0.85 -9.02
N GLN A 92 12.65 0.30 -9.15
CA GLN A 92 13.81 0.63 -8.33
C GLN A 92 13.46 0.73 -6.84
N ALA A 93 12.31 1.33 -6.53
CA ALA A 93 11.81 1.39 -5.16
C ALA A 93 11.44 -0.01 -4.64
N LEU A 94 10.82 -0.84 -5.49
CA LEU A 94 10.49 -2.23 -5.19
C LEU A 94 11.74 -3.06 -4.91
N GLU A 95 12.76 -2.99 -5.77
CA GLU A 95 14.04 -3.68 -5.61
C GLU A 95 14.70 -3.33 -4.28
N GLY A 96 14.73 -2.05 -3.92
CA GLY A 96 15.21 -1.60 -2.62
C GLY A 96 14.41 -2.15 -1.43
N SER A 97 13.12 -2.41 -1.62
CA SER A 97 12.25 -2.95 -0.57
C SER A 97 12.37 -4.46 -0.40
N ILE A 98 12.67 -5.21 -1.45
CA ILE A 98 12.86 -6.67 -1.39
C ILE A 98 14.29 -7.06 -1.00
N ASP A 99 15.28 -6.19 -1.25
CA ASP A 99 16.64 -6.43 -0.80
C ASP A 99 16.74 -6.35 0.74
N THR A 100 17.46 -7.26 1.33
CA THR A 100 17.75 -7.24 2.77
C THR A 100 19.25 -7.15 3.07
N ALA A 101 20.12 -7.20 2.06
CA ALA A 101 21.56 -7.11 2.28
C ALA A 101 22.00 -5.69 2.66
N HIS A 102 21.36 -4.67 2.08
CA HIS A 102 21.70 -3.26 2.35
C HIS A 102 21.50 -2.84 3.81
N LEU A 103 20.67 -3.56 4.58
CA LEU A 103 20.34 -3.21 5.96
C LEU A 103 21.58 -3.08 6.84
N THR A 104 22.56 -3.96 6.67
CA THR A 104 23.78 -3.97 7.46
C THR A 104 24.63 -2.70 7.29
N PHE A 105 24.54 -2.03 6.15
CA PHE A 105 25.29 -0.82 5.85
C PHE A 105 24.42 0.44 5.93
N LEU A 106 23.31 0.44 5.20
CA LEU A 106 22.49 1.64 5.05
C LEU A 106 21.68 1.96 6.29
N HIS A 107 21.19 0.93 7.00
CA HIS A 107 20.40 1.10 8.21
C HIS A 107 21.19 0.94 9.50
N ARG A 108 22.52 0.79 9.39
CA ARG A 108 23.38 0.67 10.57
C ARG A 108 23.39 1.97 11.37
N SER A 109 23.10 1.86 12.65
CA SER A 109 23.18 3.00 13.57
C SER A 109 24.60 3.46 13.81
N ILE A 110 24.86 4.74 13.63
CA ILE A 110 26.12 5.40 14.00
C ILE A 110 25.92 6.00 15.40
N GLY A 111 25.94 5.17 16.43
CA GLY A 111 25.77 5.57 17.81
C GLY A 111 24.69 4.79 18.55
N PRO A 112 24.49 5.01 19.87
CA PRO A 112 23.42 4.38 20.62
C PRO A 112 22.07 4.84 20.06
N MET A 113 21.26 3.91 19.57
CA MET A 113 19.88 4.21 19.18
C MET A 113 19.04 4.44 20.43
N GLU A 114 18.47 5.63 20.58
CA GLU A 114 17.53 5.92 21.65
C GLU A 114 16.17 5.22 21.45
N LYS A 115 15.86 4.80 20.21
CA LYS A 115 14.64 4.07 19.86
C LYS A 115 14.89 3.15 18.67
N ASP A 116 14.22 2.01 18.66
CA ASP A 116 14.13 1.10 17.54
C ASP A 116 13.28 1.71 16.40
N VAL A 117 13.90 2.55 15.59
CA VAL A 117 13.24 3.28 14.49
C VAL A 117 12.66 2.33 13.43
N PHE A 118 13.18 1.12 13.33
CA PHE A 118 12.75 0.16 12.30
C PHE A 118 11.94 -1.01 12.88
N GLY A 119 11.69 -1.05 14.20
CA GLY A 119 10.95 -2.12 14.85
C GLY A 119 11.63 -3.48 14.70
N VAL A 120 12.96 -3.51 14.70
CA VAL A 120 13.73 -4.76 14.59
C VAL A 120 14.45 -5.12 15.88
N GLY A 121 14.47 -4.22 16.87
CA GLY A 121 14.93 -4.47 18.23
C GLY A 121 16.24 -5.25 18.32
N GLU A 122 16.24 -6.28 19.16
CA GLU A 122 17.37 -7.21 19.34
C GLU A 122 17.80 -7.90 18.03
N LEU A 123 16.91 -8.00 17.05
CA LEU A 123 17.20 -8.61 15.76
C LEU A 123 18.14 -7.76 14.88
N GLN A 124 18.29 -6.47 15.20
CA GLN A 124 19.24 -5.58 14.52
C GLN A 124 20.68 -6.07 14.75
N GLU A 125 20.99 -6.59 15.93
CA GLU A 125 22.33 -7.13 16.25
C GLU A 125 22.73 -8.25 15.30
N PHE A 126 21.82 -9.14 14.93
CA PHE A 126 22.09 -10.21 13.96
C PHE A 126 22.26 -9.66 12.53
N GLY A 127 21.52 -8.60 12.17
CA GLY A 127 21.68 -7.91 10.90
C GLY A 127 23.04 -7.22 10.79
N ASP A 128 23.51 -6.64 11.86
CA ASP A 128 24.79 -5.93 11.93
C ASP A 128 25.99 -6.88 12.01
N ALA A 129 25.82 -8.05 12.62
CA ALA A 129 26.87 -9.04 12.80
C ALA A 129 27.22 -9.79 11.50
N ASP A 130 26.23 -10.07 10.64
CA ASP A 130 26.43 -10.78 9.37
C ASP A 130 25.91 -9.95 8.18
N GLY A 131 26.84 -9.23 7.54
CA GLY A 131 26.59 -8.39 6.37
C GLY A 131 26.45 -9.14 5.04
N ALA A 132 26.59 -10.46 5.04
CA ALA A 132 26.57 -11.29 3.83
C ALA A 132 25.49 -12.39 3.92
N PRO A 133 24.20 -12.03 3.96
CA PRO A 133 23.14 -13.01 4.08
C PRO A 133 23.13 -14.00 2.91
N ARG A 134 22.80 -15.26 3.21
CA ARG A 134 22.57 -16.27 2.19
C ARG A 134 21.11 -16.24 1.78
N PHE A 135 20.85 -16.00 0.49
CA PHE A 135 19.50 -15.92 -0.05
C PHE A 135 18.95 -17.26 -0.53
N PHE A 136 17.66 -17.47 -0.30
CA PHE A 136 16.86 -18.57 -0.82
C PHE A 136 15.58 -17.94 -1.38
N CYS A 137 15.37 -18.07 -2.70
CA CYS A 137 14.21 -17.54 -3.39
C CYS A 137 13.31 -18.70 -3.80
N GLU A 138 12.02 -18.53 -3.60
CA GLU A 138 10.99 -19.51 -3.91
C GLU A 138 9.82 -18.82 -4.61
N ASP A 139 9.48 -19.32 -5.80
CA ASP A 139 8.31 -18.85 -6.54
C ASP A 139 7.02 -19.28 -5.83
N THR A 140 6.04 -18.39 -5.81
CA THR A 140 4.73 -18.61 -5.21
C THR A 140 3.63 -18.20 -6.20
N GLU A 141 2.38 -18.58 -5.94
CA GLU A 141 1.24 -18.15 -6.77
C GLU A 141 1.03 -16.63 -6.82
N TYR A 142 1.52 -15.91 -5.81
CA TYR A 142 1.38 -14.45 -5.70
C TYR A 142 2.65 -13.68 -6.10
N GLY A 143 3.76 -14.35 -6.37
CA GLY A 143 5.04 -13.72 -6.68
C GLY A 143 6.23 -14.53 -6.14
N MET A 144 6.95 -14.01 -5.15
CA MET A 144 8.17 -14.67 -4.64
C MET A 144 8.32 -14.49 -3.13
N ARG A 145 8.76 -15.53 -2.46
CA ARG A 145 9.27 -15.50 -1.09
C ARG A 145 10.80 -15.44 -1.10
N ILE A 146 11.36 -14.41 -0.50
CA ILE A 146 12.79 -14.14 -0.45
C ILE A 146 13.25 -14.29 0.99
N SER A 147 13.96 -15.38 1.28
CA SER A 147 14.45 -15.71 2.61
C SER A 147 15.94 -15.44 2.70
N ALA A 148 16.33 -14.51 3.56
CA ALA A 148 17.72 -14.17 3.85
C ALA A 148 18.13 -14.78 5.19
N ARG A 149 19.10 -15.69 5.14
CA ARG A 149 19.68 -16.32 6.31
C ARG A 149 20.97 -15.63 6.72
N ARG A 150 21.09 -15.29 7.99
CA ARG A 150 22.29 -14.78 8.63
C ARG A 150 22.72 -15.68 9.78
N GLU A 151 23.98 -15.56 10.20
CA GLU A 151 24.42 -16.15 11.45
C GLU A 151 23.62 -15.48 12.61
N GLY A 152 23.20 -16.30 13.55
CA GLY A 152 22.45 -15.86 14.72
C GLY A 152 23.19 -16.22 16.00
N SER A 153 22.50 -16.83 16.98
CA SER A 153 23.14 -17.40 18.17
C SER A 153 23.95 -18.65 17.80
N PRO A 154 24.84 -19.16 18.69
CA PRO A 154 25.74 -20.29 18.37
C PRO A 154 25.07 -21.53 17.78
N ASP A 155 23.79 -21.75 18.10
CA ASP A 155 23.05 -22.93 17.66
C ASP A 155 21.84 -22.57 16.75
N ALA A 156 21.75 -21.34 16.24
CA ALA A 156 20.61 -20.90 15.45
C ALA A 156 20.99 -19.88 14.39
N TYR A 157 20.20 -19.86 13.31
CA TYR A 157 20.29 -18.85 12.26
C TYR A 157 19.21 -17.80 12.45
N TYR A 158 19.52 -16.56 12.11
CA TYR A 158 18.54 -15.51 11.95
C TYR A 158 18.00 -15.49 10.52
N TRP A 159 16.69 -15.59 10.39
CA TRP A 159 16.00 -15.55 9.10
C TRP A 159 15.18 -14.29 8.96
N ARG A 160 15.33 -13.62 7.82
CA ARG A 160 14.49 -12.51 7.42
C ARG A 160 13.77 -12.88 6.13
N ILE A 161 12.44 -12.97 6.17
CA ILE A 161 11.62 -13.44 5.06
C ILE A 161 10.80 -12.28 4.54
N THR A 162 11.12 -11.81 3.34
CA THR A 162 10.38 -10.79 2.60
C THR A 162 9.49 -11.46 1.56
N GLN A 163 8.27 -11.00 1.40
CA GLN A 163 7.35 -11.51 0.41
C GLN A 163 7.09 -10.44 -0.64
N TRP A 164 7.40 -10.74 -1.89
CA TRP A 164 7.01 -9.92 -3.03
C TRP A 164 5.67 -10.42 -3.56
N LEU A 165 4.65 -9.59 -3.48
CA LEU A 165 3.33 -9.80 -4.07
C LEU A 165 3.29 -9.02 -5.38
N MET A 166 3.37 -9.74 -6.49
CA MET A 166 3.39 -9.14 -7.82
C MET A 166 2.14 -8.31 -8.12
N PRO A 167 2.29 -7.24 -8.91
CA PRO A 167 3.55 -6.73 -9.46
C PRO A 167 4.27 -5.72 -8.57
N THR A 168 3.62 -5.07 -7.61
CA THR A 168 4.07 -3.81 -7.02
C THR A 168 4.16 -3.80 -5.49
N SER A 169 3.83 -4.91 -4.83
CA SER A 169 3.66 -4.92 -3.38
C SER A 169 4.70 -5.79 -2.68
N VAL A 170 5.12 -5.37 -1.49
CA VAL A 170 6.08 -6.10 -0.65
C VAL A 170 5.58 -6.15 0.77
N LEU A 171 5.57 -7.34 1.37
CA LEU A 171 5.46 -7.50 2.81
C LEU A 171 6.86 -7.54 3.41
N VAL A 172 7.19 -6.54 4.20
CA VAL A 172 8.48 -6.41 4.85
C VAL A 172 8.40 -7.06 6.24
N PRO A 173 9.31 -7.99 6.56
CA PRO A 173 9.29 -8.64 7.87
C PRO A 173 9.58 -7.63 8.98
N THR A 174 8.86 -7.77 10.05
CA THR A 174 9.03 -7.07 11.33
C THR A 174 9.30 -8.12 12.41
N GLY A 175 9.77 -7.73 13.60
CA GLY A 175 10.06 -8.68 14.68
C GLY A 175 8.79 -9.23 15.37
N ASP A 176 8.88 -9.80 16.57
CA ASP A 176 7.78 -10.42 17.30
C ASP A 176 6.79 -9.38 17.86
N ASP A 177 5.50 -9.73 17.94
CA ASP A 177 4.36 -8.86 18.38
C ASP A 177 4.28 -7.53 17.63
N LEU A 178 4.42 -7.57 16.30
CA LEU A 178 4.74 -6.40 15.54
C LEU A 178 3.67 -5.96 14.59
N VAL A 179 3.64 -4.66 14.43
CA VAL A 179 2.93 -4.03 13.35
C VAL A 179 3.55 -4.46 12.02
N CYS A 180 2.79 -5.20 11.24
CA CYS A 180 3.19 -5.63 9.90
C CYS A 180 3.32 -4.44 8.96
N ARG A 181 4.22 -4.57 7.98
CA ARG A 181 4.51 -3.52 6.99
C ARG A 181 4.24 -4.04 5.59
N ALA A 182 3.28 -3.42 4.91
CA ALA A 182 3.07 -3.61 3.48
C ALA A 182 3.45 -2.32 2.74
N ASN A 183 4.32 -2.44 1.75
CA ASN A 183 4.70 -1.36 0.85
C ASN A 183 4.11 -1.65 -0.54
N LEU A 184 3.39 -0.68 -1.13
CA LEU A 184 2.87 -0.78 -2.47
C LEU A 184 3.47 0.36 -3.30
N PHE A 185 4.19 0.03 -4.36
CA PHE A 185 4.82 0.99 -5.26
C PHE A 185 4.02 1.10 -6.55
N ILE A 186 3.13 2.07 -6.60
CA ILE A 186 2.18 2.24 -7.72
C ILE A 186 2.78 3.20 -8.75
N PRO A 187 3.09 2.74 -9.97
CA PRO A 187 3.69 3.59 -11.00
C PRO A 187 2.76 4.74 -11.39
N ILE A 188 3.33 5.91 -11.60
CA ILE A 188 2.70 7.08 -12.22
C ILE A 188 3.21 7.20 -13.66
N ASP A 189 4.53 7.15 -13.81
CA ASP A 189 5.29 7.16 -15.04
C ASP A 189 6.65 6.46 -14.82
N ASP A 190 7.57 6.57 -15.78
CA ASP A 190 8.89 5.93 -15.70
C ASP A 190 9.81 6.53 -14.63
N GLU A 191 9.53 7.73 -14.16
CA GLU A 191 10.38 8.49 -13.23
C GLU A 191 9.74 8.71 -11.86
N ASN A 192 8.44 8.41 -11.70
CA ASN A 192 7.69 8.68 -10.49
C ASN A 192 6.77 7.52 -10.10
N CYS A 193 6.63 7.28 -8.80
CA CYS A 193 5.65 6.35 -8.27
C CYS A 193 5.04 6.85 -6.96
N TRP A 194 3.83 6.37 -6.64
CA TRP A 194 3.28 6.49 -5.31
C TRP A 194 3.76 5.33 -4.45
N TRP A 195 4.34 5.64 -3.31
CA TRP A 195 4.60 4.67 -2.27
C TRP A 195 3.47 4.72 -1.24
N TYR A 196 2.61 3.70 -1.24
CA TYR A 196 1.65 3.47 -0.17
C TYR A 196 2.33 2.66 0.92
N ARG A 197 2.29 3.17 2.14
CA ARG A 197 2.80 2.51 3.35
C ARG A 197 1.61 2.09 4.19
N VAL A 198 1.42 0.79 4.34
CA VAL A 198 0.38 0.23 5.19
C VAL A 198 1.04 -0.37 6.43
N ARG A 199 0.56 0.05 7.58
CA ARG A 199 0.93 -0.48 8.90
C ARG A 199 -0.30 -1.14 9.47
N TYR A 200 -0.18 -2.39 9.93
CA TYR A 200 -1.33 -3.10 10.47
C TYR A 200 -0.93 -4.15 11.49
N HIS A 201 -1.86 -4.46 12.40
CA HIS A 201 -1.70 -5.55 13.35
C HIS A 201 -2.92 -6.47 13.28
N ALA A 202 -2.71 -7.78 13.01
CA ALA A 202 -3.80 -8.73 12.78
C ALA A 202 -4.66 -8.94 14.03
N GLY A 203 -4.07 -8.91 15.24
CA GLY A 203 -4.73 -9.28 16.48
C GLY A 203 -5.23 -8.14 17.37
N ARG A 204 -4.86 -6.88 17.10
CA ARG A 204 -5.23 -5.74 17.96
C ARG A 204 -5.30 -4.42 17.19
N PRO A 205 -6.03 -3.41 17.72
CA PRO A 205 -5.93 -2.04 17.24
C PRO A 205 -4.49 -1.49 17.36
N LEU A 206 -4.15 -0.57 16.46
CA LEU A 206 -2.92 0.23 16.58
C LEU A 206 -3.03 1.19 17.76
N SER A 207 -1.95 1.33 18.53
CA SER A 207 -1.91 2.24 19.68
C SER A 207 -1.86 3.71 19.27
N SER A 208 -2.11 4.62 20.21
CA SER A 208 -2.01 6.05 19.96
C SER A 208 -0.59 6.49 19.65
N GLU A 209 0.39 5.85 20.26
CA GLU A 209 1.82 6.06 20.05
C GLU A 209 2.25 5.62 18.67
N GLU A 210 1.85 4.39 18.26
CA GLU A 210 2.09 3.85 16.91
C GLU A 210 1.48 4.78 15.84
N LEU A 211 0.24 5.20 16.03
CA LEU A 211 -0.43 6.13 15.09
C LEU A 211 0.23 7.51 15.04
N ALA A 212 0.73 8.02 16.16
CA ALA A 212 1.45 9.29 16.19
C ALA A 212 2.76 9.20 15.40
N GLU A 213 3.52 8.13 15.60
CA GLU A 213 4.75 7.86 14.87
C GLU A 213 4.50 7.78 13.35
N TYR A 214 3.50 7.01 12.92
CA TYR A 214 3.21 6.82 11.49
C TYR A 214 2.70 8.10 10.79
N ARG A 215 2.02 9.00 11.51
CA ARG A 215 1.58 10.30 10.99
C ARG A 215 2.75 11.27 10.76
N HIS A 216 3.82 11.15 11.53
CA HIS A 216 5.03 11.97 11.36
C HIS A 216 5.97 11.48 10.26
N GLY A 217 5.65 10.38 9.58
CA GLY A 217 6.33 9.96 8.36
C GLY A 217 7.54 9.06 8.57
N THR A 218 7.66 8.44 9.73
CA THR A 218 8.67 7.39 10.00
C THR A 218 8.23 6.02 9.53
#